data_c1d18eb5f5220794023a11818282aa2d
#
_entry.id   c1d18eb5f5220794023a11818282aa2d
#
_cell.length_a   1.000
_cell.length_b   1.000
_cell.length_c   1.000
_cell.angle_alpha   90.00
_cell.angle_beta   90.00
_cell.angle_gamma   90.00
#
_symmetry.space_group_name_H-M   'P 1'
#
loop_
_entity.id
_entity.type
_entity.pdbx_description
1 polymer ?
#
loop_
_entity_poly.entity_id
_entity_poly.type
_entity_poly.pdbx_seq_one_letter_code
_entity_poly.pdbx_strand_id
1 'polypeptide(L)'
;MDGGVILVTGGAVRIGREICLNLAKDGFSVAVHYNSSSNEANSLVEKITSNGGNAQSFSGDLSDVSMVRDLFSEIRDSMGDVTGIVNNASLFSFDDMDSLSKQSWDSHMHVNALVPLLMISELHRNMPSGCVGSVVNILDQKISQPNPDYLSYTASRYAMAGMTETLARSLCPSVRVNAVAPGHTLPSPEQTPEGFKKAQSQSPLQSGPSPGDIADAVNYLMTANSVTGQIIYVDSGERFLARSRDVVFETED
;
A
#
# COMPACT_ATOMS: atom_id res chain seq x y z
N MET A 1 5.58 21.88 0.10
CA MET A 1 6.29 21.00 1.06
C MET A 1 7.67 20.77 0.51
N ASP A 2 8.66 21.46 1.05
CA ASP A 2 10.04 21.23 0.62
C ASP A 2 10.50 19.88 1.16
N GLY A 3 10.56 18.90 0.25
CA GLY A 3 11.60 17.89 0.20
C GLY A 3 11.72 16.83 1.29
N GLY A 4 10.68 16.51 2.04
CA GLY A 4 10.73 15.30 2.91
C GLY A 4 10.71 14.00 2.09
N VAL A 5 11.26 12.93 2.68
CA VAL A 5 11.32 11.63 2.02
C VAL A 5 10.02 10.86 2.24
N ILE A 6 9.47 10.29 1.17
CA ILE A 6 8.33 9.37 1.22
C ILE A 6 8.83 7.93 1.08
N LEU A 7 8.63 7.13 2.11
CA LEU A 7 8.91 5.70 2.07
C LEU A 7 7.73 4.95 1.45
N VAL A 8 7.99 4.18 0.39
CA VAL A 8 6.98 3.31 -0.24
C VAL A 8 7.38 1.85 -0.03
N THR A 9 6.65 1.10 0.82
CA THR A 9 6.94 -0.32 1.04
C THR A 9 6.45 -1.16 -0.15
N GLY A 10 7.28 -2.13 -0.60
CA GLY A 10 7.00 -2.88 -1.83
C GLY A 10 6.93 -1.98 -3.07
N GLY A 11 7.73 -0.91 -3.09
CA GLY A 11 7.71 0.13 -4.12
C GLY A 11 8.31 -0.27 -5.47
N ALA A 12 9.03 -1.40 -5.56
CA ALA A 12 9.77 -1.77 -6.76
C ALA A 12 8.90 -2.23 -7.93
N VAL A 13 7.73 -2.81 -7.66
CA VAL A 13 6.89 -3.50 -8.64
C VAL A 13 5.41 -3.15 -8.53
N ARG A 14 4.64 -3.52 -9.56
CA ARG A 14 3.17 -3.46 -9.55
C ARG A 14 2.64 -2.05 -9.18
N ILE A 15 1.65 -1.96 -8.30
CA ILE A 15 1.05 -0.69 -7.84
C ILE A 15 2.09 0.20 -7.17
N GLY A 16 2.98 -0.37 -6.33
CA GLY A 16 4.02 0.38 -5.63
C GLY A 16 4.96 1.13 -6.57
N ARG A 17 5.30 0.51 -7.71
CA ARG A 17 6.14 1.14 -8.74
C ARG A 17 5.48 2.40 -9.33
N GLU A 18 4.20 2.34 -9.63
CA GLU A 18 3.47 3.48 -10.18
C GLU A 18 3.30 4.60 -9.15
N ILE A 19 3.06 4.23 -7.87
CA ILE A 19 3.03 5.18 -6.76
C ILE A 19 4.38 5.93 -6.66
N CYS A 20 5.52 5.21 -6.71
CA CYS A 20 6.84 5.84 -6.66
C CYS A 20 7.07 6.81 -7.83
N LEU A 21 6.68 6.43 -9.06
CA LEU A 21 6.80 7.27 -10.24
C LEU A 21 5.95 8.55 -10.12
N ASN A 22 4.72 8.41 -9.66
CA ASN A 22 3.78 9.52 -9.50
C ASN A 22 4.27 10.52 -8.44
N LEU A 23 4.67 10.02 -7.25
CA LEU A 23 5.21 10.86 -6.18
C LEU A 23 6.49 11.60 -6.62
N ALA A 24 7.41 10.91 -7.30
CA ALA A 24 8.65 11.52 -7.78
C ALA A 24 8.39 12.61 -8.84
N LYS A 25 7.39 12.41 -9.72
CA LYS A 25 6.97 13.40 -10.72
C LYS A 25 6.45 14.68 -10.05
N ASP A 26 5.80 14.56 -8.90
CA ASP A 26 5.29 15.70 -8.12
C ASP A 26 6.34 16.31 -7.17
N GLY A 27 7.61 15.88 -7.30
CA GLY A 27 8.75 16.50 -6.62
C GLY A 27 9.09 15.93 -5.25
N PHE A 28 8.47 14.82 -4.84
CA PHE A 28 8.86 14.12 -3.61
C PHE A 28 10.17 13.35 -3.80
N SER A 29 11.00 13.28 -2.75
CA SER A 29 12.08 12.31 -2.65
C SER A 29 11.50 10.97 -2.26
N VAL A 30 11.82 9.89 -2.99
CA VAL A 30 11.17 8.58 -2.81
C VAL A 30 12.16 7.51 -2.36
N ALA A 31 11.96 6.98 -1.16
CA ALA A 31 12.64 5.79 -0.66
C ALA A 31 11.86 4.54 -1.12
N VAL A 32 12.43 3.82 -2.08
CA VAL A 32 11.81 2.63 -2.69
C VAL A 32 12.20 1.39 -1.90
N HIS A 33 11.32 0.92 -1.01
CA HIS A 33 11.59 -0.33 -0.30
C HIS A 33 11.21 -1.56 -1.13
N TYR A 34 12.05 -2.60 -1.06
CA TYR A 34 11.84 -3.91 -1.69
C TYR A 34 12.37 -5.04 -0.79
N ASN A 35 11.85 -6.27 -0.99
CA ASN A 35 12.40 -7.47 -0.37
C ASN A 35 13.33 -8.21 -1.35
N SER A 36 12.79 -8.83 -2.39
CA SER A 36 13.55 -9.65 -3.35
C SER A 36 13.72 -9.02 -4.74
N SER A 37 12.97 -7.95 -5.06
CA SER A 37 12.93 -7.33 -6.41
C SER A 37 14.01 -6.26 -6.60
N SER A 38 15.28 -6.63 -6.39
CA SER A 38 16.42 -5.70 -6.45
C SER A 38 16.61 -5.06 -7.82
N ASN A 39 16.51 -5.86 -8.90
CA ASN A 39 16.70 -5.37 -10.27
C ASN A 39 15.62 -4.34 -10.66
N GLU A 40 14.36 -4.64 -10.29
CA GLU A 40 13.23 -3.78 -10.56
C GLU A 40 13.32 -2.47 -9.75
N ALA A 41 13.78 -2.56 -8.48
CA ALA A 41 14.01 -1.39 -7.64
C ALA A 41 15.08 -0.47 -8.24
N ASN A 42 16.21 -1.02 -8.65
CA ASN A 42 17.30 -0.25 -9.27
C ASN A 42 16.86 0.37 -10.61
N SER A 43 16.18 -0.38 -11.47
CA SER A 43 15.62 0.13 -12.72
C SER A 43 14.60 1.26 -12.50
N LEU A 44 13.79 1.17 -11.43
CA LEU A 44 12.86 2.23 -11.06
C LEU A 44 13.59 3.50 -10.59
N VAL A 45 14.61 3.35 -9.74
CA VAL A 45 15.44 4.46 -9.27
C VAL A 45 16.13 5.15 -10.45
N GLU A 46 16.75 4.40 -11.37
CA GLU A 46 17.35 4.94 -12.60
C GLU A 46 16.32 5.71 -13.44
N LYS A 47 15.12 5.18 -13.60
CA LYS A 47 14.04 5.85 -14.33
C LYS A 47 13.63 7.17 -13.66
N ILE A 48 13.49 7.20 -12.34
CA ILE A 48 13.12 8.41 -11.60
C ILE A 48 14.23 9.46 -11.72
N THR A 49 15.48 9.07 -11.48
CA THR A 49 16.62 10.00 -11.47
C THR A 49 16.94 10.52 -12.87
N SER A 50 16.82 9.71 -13.92
CA SER A 50 16.99 10.17 -15.30
C SER A 50 15.92 11.20 -15.74
N ASN A 51 14.77 11.20 -15.08
CA ASN A 51 13.72 12.20 -15.28
C ASN A 51 13.84 13.41 -14.34
N GLY A 52 14.95 13.54 -13.60
CA GLY A 52 15.23 14.68 -12.70
C GLY A 52 14.61 14.55 -11.30
N GLY A 53 13.99 13.42 -10.96
CA GLY A 53 13.49 13.13 -9.62
C GLY A 53 14.60 12.65 -8.67
N ASN A 54 14.27 12.51 -7.39
CA ASN A 54 15.15 11.97 -6.36
C ASN A 54 14.59 10.66 -5.80
N ALA A 55 15.33 9.56 -5.95
CA ALA A 55 14.94 8.27 -5.41
C ALA A 55 16.16 7.42 -5.06
N GLN A 56 16.00 6.54 -4.06
CA GLN A 56 16.97 5.50 -3.69
C GLN A 56 16.24 4.22 -3.28
N SER A 57 16.84 3.07 -3.55
CA SER A 57 16.29 1.76 -3.20
C SER A 57 16.84 1.25 -1.88
N PHE A 58 15.98 0.61 -1.07
CA PHE A 58 16.29 0.07 0.25
C PHE A 58 15.75 -1.35 0.37
N SER A 59 16.62 -2.28 0.76
CA SER A 59 16.26 -3.69 0.94
C SER A 59 15.78 -3.96 2.36
N GLY A 60 14.76 -4.80 2.52
CA GLY A 60 14.33 -5.26 3.84
C GLY A 60 13.29 -6.36 3.76
N ASP A 61 13.36 -7.32 4.68
CA ASP A 61 12.33 -8.34 4.85
C ASP A 61 11.33 -7.89 5.93
N LEU A 62 10.11 -7.60 5.53
CA LEU A 62 9.04 -7.18 6.44
C LEU A 62 8.57 -8.30 7.39
N SER A 63 9.08 -9.52 7.26
CA SER A 63 8.86 -10.56 8.27
C SER A 63 9.73 -10.36 9.52
N ASP A 64 10.78 -9.54 9.44
CA ASP A 64 11.63 -9.16 10.56
C ASP A 64 11.30 -7.73 11.04
N VAL A 65 10.67 -7.59 12.19
CA VAL A 65 10.31 -6.28 12.76
C VAL A 65 11.53 -5.42 13.16
N SER A 66 12.70 -6.04 13.37
CA SER A 66 13.90 -5.29 13.75
C SER A 66 14.38 -4.37 12.62
N MET A 67 14.12 -4.78 11.37
CA MET A 67 14.48 -4.02 10.18
C MET A 67 13.79 -2.64 10.08
N VAL A 68 12.67 -2.42 10.78
CA VAL A 68 11.94 -1.15 10.69
C VAL A 68 12.81 0.03 11.11
N ARG A 69 13.49 -0.08 12.24
CA ARG A 69 14.39 0.98 12.75
C ARG A 69 15.61 1.16 11.87
N ASP A 70 16.20 0.06 11.44
CA ASP A 70 17.39 0.07 10.59
C ASP A 70 17.08 0.74 9.25
N LEU A 71 15.93 0.42 8.65
CA LEU A 71 15.45 1.04 7.41
C LEU A 71 15.27 2.57 7.56
N PHE A 72 14.64 3.03 8.65
CA PHE A 72 14.48 4.47 8.88
C PHE A 72 15.82 5.17 9.11
N SER A 73 16.77 4.52 9.81
CA SER A 73 18.12 5.06 9.99
C SER A 73 18.87 5.17 8.68
N GLU A 74 18.85 4.12 7.86
CA GLU A 74 19.51 4.08 6.55
C GLU A 74 18.94 5.14 5.59
N ILE A 75 17.61 5.29 5.55
CA ILE A 75 16.97 6.33 4.74
C ILE A 75 17.40 7.72 5.21
N ARG A 76 17.36 7.97 6.52
CA ARG A 76 17.73 9.27 7.08
C ARG A 76 19.18 9.64 6.77
N ASP A 77 20.10 8.68 6.88
CA ASP A 77 21.53 8.91 6.66
C ASP A 77 21.85 9.19 5.19
N SER A 78 21.02 8.70 4.25
CA SER A 78 21.28 8.81 2.80
C SER A 78 20.39 9.81 2.07
N MET A 79 19.16 10.03 2.52
CA MET A 79 18.16 10.85 1.83
C MET A 79 17.57 11.98 2.71
N GLY A 80 17.71 11.89 4.04
CA GLY A 80 17.09 12.79 5.00
C GLY A 80 15.87 12.17 5.70
N ASP A 81 15.19 12.98 6.51
CA ASP A 81 14.10 12.50 7.36
C ASP A 81 12.89 12.00 6.55
N VAL A 82 12.37 10.85 6.94
CA VAL A 82 11.10 10.33 6.41
C VAL A 82 9.96 11.17 6.97
N THR A 83 9.20 11.79 6.09
CA THR A 83 8.03 12.61 6.44
C THR A 83 6.72 12.02 5.95
N GLY A 84 6.79 10.95 5.17
CA GLY A 84 5.59 10.23 4.72
C GLY A 84 5.84 8.76 4.45
N ILE A 85 4.77 7.98 4.55
CA ILE A 85 4.81 6.53 4.28
C ILE A 85 3.63 6.14 3.41
N VAL A 86 3.90 5.30 2.41
CA VAL A 86 2.88 4.51 1.73
C VAL A 86 3.09 3.05 2.12
N ASN A 87 2.21 2.52 2.97
CA ASN A 87 2.18 1.11 3.34
C ASN A 87 1.51 0.31 2.20
N ASN A 88 2.30 -0.07 1.20
CA ASN A 88 1.82 -0.78 0.01
C ASN A 88 2.22 -2.26 0.00
N ALA A 89 3.32 -2.65 0.62
CA ALA A 89 3.70 -4.07 0.70
C ALA A 89 2.59 -4.92 1.32
N SER A 90 2.37 -6.11 0.75
CA SER A 90 1.31 -7.01 1.17
C SER A 90 1.69 -8.45 0.94
N LEU A 91 1.38 -9.30 1.91
CA LEU A 91 1.26 -10.73 1.71
C LEU A 91 -0.17 -11.02 1.26
N PHE A 92 -0.32 -11.82 0.21
CA PHE A 92 -1.60 -12.29 -0.31
C PHE A 92 -1.47 -13.76 -0.68
N SER A 93 -2.08 -14.62 0.09
CA SER A 93 -2.13 -16.06 -0.14
C SER A 93 -3.48 -16.61 0.27
N PHE A 94 -3.93 -17.64 -0.43
CA PHE A 94 -5.24 -18.22 -0.20
C PHE A 94 -5.30 -18.96 1.14
N ASP A 95 -6.38 -18.73 1.87
CA ASP A 95 -6.91 -19.57 2.93
C ASP A 95 -8.43 -19.34 3.07
N ASP A 96 -9.10 -20.31 3.64
CA ASP A 96 -10.53 -20.31 3.98
C ASP A 96 -10.73 -21.01 5.34
N MET A 97 -11.97 -21.27 5.74
CA MET A 97 -12.25 -21.93 7.03
C MET A 97 -11.72 -23.37 7.13
N ASP A 98 -11.54 -24.05 5.99
CA ASP A 98 -11.04 -25.43 5.96
C ASP A 98 -9.50 -25.49 5.99
N SER A 99 -8.84 -24.49 5.44
CA SER A 99 -7.37 -24.41 5.30
C SER A 99 -6.71 -23.41 6.26
N LEU A 100 -7.48 -22.64 7.04
CA LEU A 100 -6.96 -21.67 8.00
C LEU A 100 -5.98 -22.31 8.98
N SER A 101 -4.80 -21.74 9.09
CA SER A 101 -3.76 -22.15 10.03
C SER A 101 -3.25 -20.96 10.85
N LYS A 102 -2.66 -21.28 12.02
CA LYS A 102 -1.96 -20.26 12.81
C LYS A 102 -0.86 -19.58 11.97
N GLN A 103 -0.18 -20.31 11.10
CA GLN A 103 0.88 -19.77 10.25
C GLN A 103 0.33 -18.79 9.22
N SER A 104 -0.73 -19.11 8.49
CA SER A 104 -1.34 -18.19 7.51
C SER A 104 -1.86 -16.93 8.19
N TRP A 105 -2.56 -17.09 9.33
CA TRP A 105 -3.05 -15.98 10.14
C TRP A 105 -1.93 -15.05 10.62
N ASP A 106 -0.92 -15.62 11.29
CA ASP A 106 0.18 -14.83 11.83
C ASP A 106 0.94 -14.10 10.73
N SER A 107 1.20 -14.75 9.60
CA SER A 107 1.94 -14.14 8.48
C SER A 107 1.19 -12.95 7.88
N HIS A 108 -0.11 -13.08 7.62
CA HIS A 108 -0.92 -11.96 7.10
C HIS A 108 -1.04 -10.82 8.12
N MET A 109 -1.34 -11.13 9.39
CA MET A 109 -1.43 -10.11 10.43
C MET A 109 -0.10 -9.41 10.68
N HIS A 110 1.00 -10.14 10.60
CA HIS A 110 2.33 -9.58 10.77
C HIS A 110 2.67 -8.60 9.65
N VAL A 111 2.67 -9.06 8.39
CA VAL A 111 3.12 -8.25 7.25
C VAL A 111 2.12 -7.14 6.91
N ASN A 112 0.82 -7.44 6.93
CA ASN A 112 -0.20 -6.52 6.45
C ASN A 112 -0.75 -5.57 7.52
N ALA A 113 -0.55 -5.87 8.81
CA ALA A 113 -1.08 -5.04 9.90
C ALA A 113 0.01 -4.59 10.89
N LEU A 114 0.74 -5.51 11.53
CA LEU A 114 1.71 -5.14 12.57
C LEU A 114 2.83 -4.26 12.01
N VAL A 115 3.48 -4.66 10.91
CA VAL A 115 4.61 -3.91 10.35
C VAL A 115 4.20 -2.50 9.89
N PRO A 116 3.09 -2.28 9.17
CA PRO A 116 2.57 -0.93 8.91
C PRO A 116 2.40 -0.08 10.19
N LEU A 117 1.89 -0.65 11.29
CA LEU A 117 1.77 0.07 12.56
C LEU A 117 3.12 0.45 13.15
N LEU A 118 4.12 -0.43 13.07
CA LEU A 118 5.48 -0.15 13.53
C LEU A 118 6.16 0.93 12.68
N MET A 119 5.97 0.90 11.35
CA MET A 119 6.43 1.96 10.44
C MET A 119 5.82 3.32 10.79
N ILE A 120 4.51 3.37 11.05
CA ILE A 120 3.82 4.60 11.47
C ILE A 120 4.33 5.08 12.84
N SER A 121 4.55 4.15 13.77
CA SER A 121 5.13 4.47 15.08
C SER A 121 6.54 5.06 14.96
N GLU A 122 7.37 4.50 14.09
CA GLU A 122 8.73 5.00 13.86
C GLU A 122 8.71 6.38 13.16
N LEU A 123 7.84 6.58 12.17
CA LEU A 123 7.60 7.90 11.59
C LEU A 123 7.24 8.93 12.66
N HIS A 124 6.25 8.62 13.49
CA HIS A 124 5.78 9.55 14.53
C HIS A 124 6.89 9.94 15.52
N ARG A 125 7.73 8.98 15.93
CA ARG A 125 8.84 9.23 16.85
C ARG A 125 9.95 10.11 16.27
N ASN A 126 10.15 10.05 14.96
CA ASN A 126 11.23 10.73 14.26
C ASN A 126 10.76 11.96 13.46
N MET A 127 9.49 12.36 13.61
CA MET A 127 8.98 13.54 12.88
C MET A 127 9.77 14.80 13.25
N PRO A 128 10.33 15.53 12.28
CA PRO A 128 11.00 16.80 12.55
C PRO A 128 10.03 17.83 13.14
N SER A 129 10.55 18.65 14.06
CA SER A 129 9.75 19.71 14.69
C SER A 129 9.18 20.68 13.65
N GLY A 130 7.88 20.95 13.73
CA GLY A 130 7.19 21.86 12.80
C GLY A 130 6.76 21.22 11.47
N CYS A 131 7.10 19.95 11.24
CA CYS A 131 6.60 19.21 10.07
C CYS A 131 5.30 18.46 10.39
N VAL A 132 4.47 18.24 9.37
CA VAL A 132 3.28 17.39 9.43
C VAL A 132 3.50 16.19 8.52
N GLY A 133 3.50 15.00 9.10
CA GLY A 133 3.66 13.75 8.36
C GLY A 133 2.38 13.32 7.64
N SER A 134 2.54 12.45 6.64
CA SER A 134 1.41 11.85 5.92
C SER A 134 1.61 10.35 5.74
N VAL A 135 0.57 9.58 6.06
CA VAL A 135 0.54 8.13 5.86
C VAL A 135 -0.63 7.76 4.97
N VAL A 136 -0.36 6.91 3.98
CA VAL A 136 -1.39 6.28 3.15
C VAL A 136 -1.24 4.77 3.23
N ASN A 137 -2.27 4.09 3.74
CA ASN A 137 -2.34 2.64 3.78
C ASN A 137 -3.03 2.11 2.52
N ILE A 138 -2.40 1.18 1.79
CA ILE A 138 -3.07 0.50 0.69
C ILE A 138 -3.85 -0.67 1.27
N LEU A 139 -5.16 -0.60 1.15
CA LEU A 139 -6.11 -1.61 1.63
C LEU A 139 -6.60 -2.49 0.46
N ASP A 140 -7.90 -2.80 0.47
CA ASP A 140 -8.59 -3.57 -0.56
C ASP A 140 -10.08 -3.22 -0.53
N GLN A 141 -10.75 -3.15 -1.67
CA GLN A 141 -12.19 -2.91 -1.76
C GLN A 141 -13.00 -3.97 -1.00
N LYS A 142 -12.43 -5.17 -0.81
CA LYS A 142 -13.03 -6.31 -0.10
C LYS A 142 -13.44 -5.99 1.35
N ILE A 143 -12.85 -4.95 1.97
CA ILE A 143 -13.29 -4.47 3.29
C ILE A 143 -14.73 -3.90 3.30
N SER A 144 -15.30 -3.57 2.14
CA SER A 144 -16.69 -3.12 2.03
C SER A 144 -17.66 -4.27 1.75
N GLN A 145 -17.23 -5.27 0.97
CA GLN A 145 -18.02 -6.44 0.59
C GLN A 145 -17.16 -7.70 0.71
N PRO A 146 -16.98 -8.24 1.93
CA PRO A 146 -16.18 -9.44 2.14
C PRO A 146 -16.88 -10.68 1.56
N ASN A 147 -16.08 -11.56 0.97
CA ASN A 147 -16.44 -12.92 0.62
C ASN A 147 -15.61 -13.90 1.49
N PRO A 148 -15.92 -15.20 1.53
CA PRO A 148 -15.28 -16.16 2.43
C PRO A 148 -13.83 -16.52 2.06
N ASP A 149 -13.37 -16.17 0.87
CA ASP A 149 -12.04 -16.53 0.39
C ASP A 149 -10.97 -15.56 0.90
N TYR A 150 -9.73 -16.01 1.03
CA TYR A 150 -8.59 -15.24 1.55
C TYR A 150 -8.89 -14.67 2.95
N LEU A 151 -9.27 -15.55 3.88
CA LEU A 151 -9.84 -15.21 5.18
C LEU A 151 -8.87 -14.37 6.05
N SER A 152 -7.65 -14.87 6.27
CA SER A 152 -6.66 -14.18 7.12
C SER A 152 -6.13 -12.89 6.46
N TYR A 153 -6.00 -12.88 5.12
CA TYR A 153 -5.73 -11.65 4.38
C TYR A 153 -6.82 -10.61 4.62
N THR A 154 -8.09 -11.00 4.43
CA THR A 154 -9.24 -10.10 4.63
C THR A 154 -9.26 -9.55 6.05
N ALA A 155 -9.04 -10.39 7.07
CA ALA A 155 -8.95 -9.96 8.47
C ALA A 155 -7.85 -8.91 8.68
N SER A 156 -6.67 -9.09 8.05
CA SER A 156 -5.58 -8.13 8.14
C SER A 156 -5.92 -6.77 7.51
N ARG A 157 -6.71 -6.76 6.42
CA ARG A 157 -7.19 -5.53 5.78
C ARG A 157 -8.23 -4.80 6.63
N TYR A 158 -9.14 -5.53 7.30
CA TYR A 158 -10.06 -4.94 8.28
C TYR A 158 -9.33 -4.35 9.48
N ALA A 159 -8.29 -5.02 9.99
CA ALA A 159 -7.47 -4.49 11.06
C ALA A 159 -6.87 -3.13 10.67
N MET A 160 -6.27 -3.02 9.49
CA MET A 160 -5.68 -1.76 9.01
C MET A 160 -6.72 -0.69 8.67
N ALA A 161 -7.91 -1.07 8.19
CA ALA A 161 -9.00 -0.12 7.98
C ALA A 161 -9.41 0.56 9.30
N GLY A 162 -9.64 -0.22 10.37
CA GLY A 162 -9.93 0.30 11.70
C GLY A 162 -8.79 1.12 12.29
N MET A 163 -7.54 0.69 12.07
CA MET A 163 -6.36 1.43 12.54
C MET A 163 -6.16 2.74 11.77
N THR A 164 -6.58 2.86 10.53
CA THR A 164 -6.47 4.12 9.76
C THR A 164 -7.20 5.26 10.48
N GLU A 165 -8.45 5.08 10.89
CA GLU A 165 -9.20 6.09 11.63
C GLU A 165 -8.66 6.27 13.06
N THR A 166 -8.33 5.19 13.75
CA THR A 166 -7.80 5.23 15.12
C THR A 166 -6.50 6.04 15.19
N LEU A 167 -5.57 5.80 14.26
CA LEU A 167 -4.30 6.51 14.21
C LEU A 167 -4.46 7.95 13.74
N ALA A 168 -5.38 8.24 12.82
CA ALA A 168 -5.72 9.59 12.41
C ALA A 168 -6.13 10.45 13.62
N ARG A 169 -6.93 9.89 14.54
CA ARG A 169 -7.33 10.54 15.79
C ARG A 169 -6.17 10.69 16.78
N SER A 170 -5.36 9.63 16.92
CA SER A 170 -4.29 9.57 17.92
C SER A 170 -3.09 10.45 17.59
N LEU A 171 -2.75 10.60 16.29
CA LEU A 171 -1.53 11.24 15.83
C LEU A 171 -1.71 12.69 15.38
N CYS A 172 -2.95 13.19 15.35
CA CYS A 172 -3.20 14.61 15.08
C CYS A 172 -2.60 15.50 16.18
N PRO A 173 -2.06 16.68 15.82
CA PRO A 173 -1.94 17.25 14.48
C PRO A 173 -0.66 16.85 13.72
N SER A 174 0.21 16.05 14.31
CA SER A 174 1.57 15.80 13.79
C SER A 174 1.63 14.85 12.58
N VAL A 175 0.66 13.92 12.46
CA VAL A 175 0.61 12.97 11.33
C VAL A 175 -0.83 12.79 10.88
N ARG A 176 -1.07 12.91 9.57
CA ARG A 176 -2.31 12.53 8.91
C ARG A 176 -2.23 11.06 8.48
N VAL A 177 -3.29 10.30 8.70
CA VAL A 177 -3.36 8.89 8.31
C VAL A 177 -4.62 8.65 7.50
N ASN A 178 -4.44 8.18 6.26
CA ASN A 178 -5.52 7.87 5.33
C ASN A 178 -5.26 6.51 4.65
N ALA A 179 -6.20 6.07 3.83
CA ALA A 179 -6.06 4.84 3.06
C ALA A 179 -6.66 4.95 1.66
N VAL A 180 -6.14 4.13 0.75
CA VAL A 180 -6.74 3.84 -0.55
C VAL A 180 -7.13 2.37 -0.57
N ALA A 181 -8.32 2.05 -1.03
CA ALA A 181 -8.84 0.70 -1.20
C ALA A 181 -9.02 0.39 -2.70
N PRO A 182 -8.03 -0.26 -3.34
CA PRO A 182 -8.08 -0.63 -4.74
C PRO A 182 -9.13 -1.71 -5.04
N GLY A 183 -9.69 -1.67 -6.25
CA GLY A 183 -10.37 -2.79 -6.88
C GLY A 183 -9.43 -3.68 -7.70
N HIS A 184 -9.96 -4.41 -8.68
CA HIS A 184 -9.19 -5.31 -9.56
C HIS A 184 -8.27 -4.52 -10.50
N THR A 185 -7.08 -4.15 -9.99
CA THR A 185 -6.11 -3.25 -10.64
C THR A 185 -5.10 -4.01 -11.50
N LEU A 186 -4.62 -5.15 -11.03
CA LEU A 186 -3.65 -6.02 -11.71
C LEU A 186 -4.01 -7.49 -11.47
N PRO A 187 -3.76 -8.37 -12.44
CA PRO A 187 -4.08 -9.79 -12.25
C PRO A 187 -3.29 -10.39 -11.09
N SER A 188 -3.92 -11.31 -10.36
CA SER A 188 -3.24 -12.19 -9.42
C SER A 188 -2.45 -13.27 -10.19
N PRO A 189 -1.47 -13.96 -9.56
CA PRO A 189 -0.71 -15.01 -10.22
C PRO A 189 -1.57 -16.15 -10.78
N GLU A 190 -2.74 -16.39 -10.19
CA GLU A 190 -3.68 -17.45 -10.56
C GLU A 190 -4.65 -17.01 -11.68
N GLN A 191 -4.69 -15.73 -12.05
CA GLN A 191 -5.61 -15.24 -13.07
C GLN A 191 -5.01 -15.27 -14.46
N THR A 192 -5.82 -15.76 -15.41
CA THR A 192 -5.55 -15.58 -16.84
C THR A 192 -5.85 -14.13 -17.28
N PRO A 193 -5.23 -13.65 -18.38
CA PRO A 193 -5.56 -12.33 -18.93
C PRO A 193 -7.05 -12.17 -19.27
N GLU A 194 -7.68 -13.23 -19.76
CA GLU A 194 -9.09 -13.29 -20.11
C GLU A 194 -9.98 -13.22 -18.87
N GLY A 195 -9.69 -14.02 -17.85
CA GLY A 195 -10.39 -14.01 -16.55
C GLY A 195 -10.28 -12.66 -15.87
N PHE A 196 -9.10 -12.05 -15.87
CA PHE A 196 -8.89 -10.71 -15.32
C PHE A 196 -9.72 -9.65 -16.07
N LYS A 197 -9.73 -9.67 -17.41
CA LYS A 197 -10.55 -8.76 -18.21
C LYS A 197 -12.04 -8.95 -17.96
N LYS A 198 -12.49 -10.21 -17.82
CA LYS A 198 -13.88 -10.56 -17.47
C LYS A 198 -14.23 -9.99 -16.09
N ALA A 199 -13.34 -10.14 -15.08
CA ALA A 199 -13.52 -9.56 -13.76
C ALA A 199 -13.70 -8.02 -13.81
N GLN A 200 -12.82 -7.33 -14.50
CA GLN A 200 -12.91 -5.86 -14.63
C GLN A 200 -14.19 -5.39 -15.35
N SER A 201 -14.64 -6.14 -16.37
CA SER A 201 -15.85 -5.79 -17.13
C SER A 201 -17.15 -5.94 -16.33
N GLN A 202 -17.14 -6.68 -15.22
CA GLN A 202 -18.29 -6.85 -14.34
C GLN A 202 -18.49 -5.67 -13.39
N SER A 203 -17.46 -4.83 -13.17
CA SER A 203 -17.60 -3.66 -12.30
C SER A 203 -18.63 -2.67 -12.87
N PRO A 204 -19.29 -1.85 -12.03
CA PRO A 204 -20.27 -0.86 -12.49
C PRO A 204 -19.76 0.10 -13.57
N LEU A 205 -18.48 0.45 -13.56
CA LEU A 205 -17.88 1.27 -14.64
C LEU A 205 -17.41 0.45 -15.84
N GLN A 206 -17.60 -0.88 -15.83
CA GLN A 206 -17.21 -1.82 -16.90
C GLN A 206 -15.71 -1.79 -17.25
N SER A 207 -14.90 -1.32 -16.33
CA SER A 207 -13.45 -1.26 -16.41
C SER A 207 -12.88 -1.31 -15.00
N GLY A 208 -11.71 -1.93 -14.82
CA GLY A 208 -11.01 -1.87 -13.53
C GLY A 208 -10.14 -0.60 -13.43
N PRO A 209 -9.76 -0.20 -12.21
CA PRO A 209 -8.79 0.86 -12.03
C PRO A 209 -7.42 0.44 -12.55
N SER A 210 -6.67 1.37 -13.09
CA SER A 210 -5.26 1.20 -13.43
C SER A 210 -4.37 1.45 -12.19
N PRO A 211 -3.10 1.00 -12.19
CA PRO A 211 -2.13 1.41 -11.16
C PRO A 211 -1.95 2.93 -11.07
N GLY A 212 -2.12 3.66 -12.18
CA GLY A 212 -2.09 5.13 -12.22
C GLY A 212 -3.23 5.75 -11.41
N ASP A 213 -4.45 5.23 -11.51
CA ASP A 213 -5.59 5.75 -10.73
C ASP A 213 -5.37 5.57 -9.22
N ILE A 214 -4.73 4.46 -8.83
CA ILE A 214 -4.34 4.24 -7.43
C ILE A 214 -3.26 5.24 -7.00
N ALA A 215 -2.24 5.45 -7.84
CA ALA A 215 -1.16 6.39 -7.57
C ALA A 215 -1.67 7.83 -7.44
N ASP A 216 -2.62 8.25 -8.27
CA ASP A 216 -3.25 9.57 -8.20
C ASP A 216 -4.01 9.77 -6.89
N ALA A 217 -4.76 8.76 -6.44
CA ALA A 217 -5.46 8.81 -5.15
C ALA A 217 -4.47 8.87 -3.95
N VAL A 218 -3.36 8.12 -4.02
CA VAL A 218 -2.29 8.19 -3.03
C VAL A 218 -1.70 9.59 -2.99
N ASN A 219 -1.33 10.15 -4.13
CA ASN A 219 -0.75 11.48 -4.25
C ASN A 219 -1.68 12.57 -3.70
N TYR A 220 -2.98 12.50 -4.03
CA TYR A 220 -3.98 13.39 -3.43
C TYR A 220 -3.95 13.32 -1.90
N LEU A 221 -3.96 12.12 -1.31
CA LEU A 221 -3.96 11.97 0.15
C LEU A 221 -2.62 12.40 0.78
N MET A 222 -1.51 12.24 0.08
CA MET A 222 -0.20 12.72 0.54
C MET A 222 -0.16 14.25 0.65
N THR A 223 -0.86 14.97 -0.24
CA THR A 223 -0.83 16.43 -0.35
C THR A 223 -2.03 17.15 0.28
N ALA A 224 -3.15 16.47 0.51
CA ALA A 224 -4.40 17.05 1.01
C ALA A 224 -4.34 17.36 2.52
N ASN A 225 -3.89 18.55 2.88
CA ASN A 225 -3.61 18.96 4.27
C ASN A 225 -4.81 18.91 5.24
N SER A 226 -6.03 18.94 4.74
CA SER A 226 -7.25 18.92 5.54
C SER A 226 -7.95 17.54 5.56
N VAL A 227 -7.27 16.49 5.06
CA VAL A 227 -7.84 15.14 4.96
C VAL A 227 -7.07 14.18 5.86
N THR A 228 -7.76 13.57 6.81
CA THR A 228 -7.25 12.49 7.67
C THR A 228 -8.38 11.55 8.08
N GLY A 229 -8.07 10.28 8.33
CA GLY A 229 -9.03 9.23 8.72
C GLY A 229 -9.90 8.73 7.57
N GLN A 230 -9.58 9.05 6.31
CA GLN A 230 -10.41 8.69 5.16
C GLN A 230 -9.91 7.42 4.47
N ILE A 231 -10.84 6.65 3.92
CA ILE A 231 -10.59 5.54 3.00
C ILE A 231 -11.21 5.90 1.65
N ILE A 232 -10.37 6.08 0.63
CA ILE A 232 -10.81 6.31 -0.74
C ILE A 232 -10.84 4.98 -1.48
N TYR A 233 -12.03 4.59 -1.95
CA TYR A 233 -12.18 3.43 -2.81
C TYR A 233 -11.91 3.81 -4.25
N VAL A 234 -10.91 3.16 -4.86
CA VAL A 234 -10.56 3.29 -6.28
C VAL A 234 -10.77 1.91 -6.89
N ASP A 235 -12.03 1.57 -7.13
CA ASP A 235 -12.50 0.21 -7.39
C ASP A 235 -13.50 0.09 -8.55
N SER A 236 -13.71 1.16 -9.29
CA SER A 236 -14.71 1.20 -10.38
C SER A 236 -16.13 0.79 -9.95
N GLY A 237 -16.42 0.91 -8.64
CA GLY A 237 -17.69 0.50 -8.05
C GLY A 237 -17.79 -1.00 -7.71
N GLU A 238 -16.70 -1.75 -7.81
CA GLU A 238 -16.65 -3.20 -7.53
C GLU A 238 -17.27 -3.56 -6.17
N ARG A 239 -17.05 -2.75 -5.14
CA ARG A 239 -17.61 -2.94 -3.80
C ARG A 239 -19.14 -2.92 -3.72
N PHE A 240 -19.84 -2.51 -4.78
CA PHE A 240 -21.31 -2.56 -4.83
C PHE A 240 -21.83 -3.93 -5.30
N LEU A 241 -20.95 -4.81 -5.77
CA LEU A 241 -21.29 -6.15 -6.20
C LEU A 241 -21.23 -7.10 -4.99
N ALA A 242 -22.35 -7.78 -4.69
CA ALA A 242 -22.38 -8.81 -3.65
C ALA A 242 -21.85 -10.14 -4.23
N ARG A 243 -20.54 -10.37 -4.08
CA ARG A 243 -19.92 -11.63 -4.53
C ARG A 243 -20.00 -12.70 -3.45
N SER A 244 -20.36 -13.92 -3.83
CA SER A 244 -20.36 -15.09 -2.95
C SER A 244 -18.97 -15.72 -2.79
N ARG A 245 -18.08 -15.53 -3.77
CA ARG A 245 -16.71 -16.00 -3.83
C ARG A 245 -15.78 -14.87 -4.26
N ASP A 246 -14.47 -15.06 -4.16
CA ASP A 246 -13.52 -14.17 -4.79
C ASP A 246 -13.66 -14.24 -6.31
N VAL A 247 -13.46 -13.09 -6.98
CA VAL A 247 -13.66 -12.98 -8.43
C VAL A 247 -12.79 -13.94 -9.23
N VAL A 248 -11.63 -14.31 -8.71
CA VAL A 248 -10.77 -15.34 -9.30
C VAL A 248 -11.55 -16.64 -9.53
N PHE A 249 -12.36 -17.07 -8.56
CA PHE A 249 -13.14 -18.29 -8.67
C PHE A 249 -14.45 -18.14 -9.49
N GLU A 250 -14.82 -16.92 -9.85
CA GLU A 250 -16.01 -16.64 -10.67
C GLU A 250 -15.67 -16.38 -12.14
N THR A 251 -14.41 -16.11 -12.46
CA THR A 251 -14.00 -15.66 -13.81
C THR A 251 -13.00 -16.57 -14.51
N GLU A 252 -12.36 -17.48 -13.77
CA GLU A 252 -11.56 -18.58 -14.34
C GLU A 252 -12.47 -19.78 -14.61
N ASP A 253 -12.53 -20.28 -15.85
CA ASP A 253 -13.31 -21.44 -16.31
C ASP A 253 -12.50 -22.73 -16.12
#